data_2cfe4fec96a2cd80909f533b6009c71a
#
_entry.id   2cfe4fec96a2cd80909f533b6009c71a
#
_cell.length_a   1.000
_cell.length_b   1.000
_cell.length_c   1.000
_cell.angle_alpha   90.00
_cell.angle_beta   90.00
_cell.angle_gamma   90.00
#
_symmetry.space_group_name_H-M   'P 1'
#
loop_
_entity.id
_entity.type
_entity.pdbx_description
1 polymer ?
#
loop_
_entity_poly.entity_id
_entity_poly.type
_entity_poly.pdbx_seq_one_letter_code
_entity_poly.pdbx_strand_id
1 'polypeptide(L)'
;ELSNNFHFGGKTLFFDFILSSLRPKIDIEIITTLFLRLNETIFIALLSWFLSISLGIFFGIFSSDIFYKFSKFPIFLKHSVTFFLTILRSIHEIIWGLILLNLYGLDISMGIIAIAIPYTAINAKVIREQLENININNIKSISQISGNSFSSFLVIVWNPILKIIRNFGIYRFECALRSTAAIGLFGFGGIGTSIILSFQNLSFRELWTYLWGLAF
;
A
#
# COMPACT_ATOMS: atom_id res chain seq x y z
N GLU A 1 9.91 33.09 27.00
CA GLU A 1 9.49 31.80 27.62
C GLU A 1 9.71 30.58 26.71
N LEU A 2 9.83 30.72 25.38
CA LEU A 2 10.10 29.62 24.43
C LEU A 2 11.57 29.14 24.42
N SER A 3 12.51 29.89 24.96
CA SER A 3 13.95 29.57 24.90
C SER A 3 14.41 28.57 25.97
N ASN A 4 13.64 28.34 27.02
CA ASN A 4 14.01 27.47 28.14
C ASN A 4 13.62 26.00 27.99
N ASN A 5 12.85 25.63 26.94
CA ASN A 5 12.41 24.25 26.73
C ASN A 5 13.28 23.45 25.73
N PHE A 6 14.32 24.04 25.18
CA PHE A 6 15.28 23.32 24.35
C PHE A 6 16.35 22.68 25.24
N HIS A 7 16.27 21.38 25.47
CA HIS A 7 17.35 20.63 26.08
C HIS A 7 18.64 20.82 25.28
N PHE A 8 19.67 21.39 25.91
CA PHE A 8 20.98 21.66 25.28
C PHE A 8 21.60 20.40 24.65
N GLY A 9 21.33 19.20 25.18
CA GLY A 9 21.72 17.91 24.60
C GLY A 9 21.05 17.55 23.27
N GLY A 10 19.87 18.10 22.95
CA GLY A 10 19.20 17.84 21.69
C GLY A 10 19.88 18.46 20.49
N LYS A 11 20.60 19.60 20.66
CA LYS A 11 21.34 20.23 19.56
C LYS A 11 22.54 19.40 19.12
N THR A 12 23.29 18.86 20.05
CA THR A 12 24.47 18.02 19.74
C THR A 12 24.03 16.74 19.02
N LEU A 13 22.98 16.06 19.52
CA LEU A 13 22.42 14.87 18.87
C LEU A 13 21.90 15.16 17.47
N PHE A 14 21.27 16.31 17.24
CA PHE A 14 20.79 16.72 15.91
C PHE A 14 21.95 16.94 14.93
N PHE A 15 23.02 17.62 15.36
CA PHE A 15 24.21 17.80 14.53
C PHE A 15 24.92 16.47 14.25
N ASP A 16 25.03 15.59 15.25
CA ASP A 16 25.61 14.26 15.08
C ASP A 16 24.77 13.41 14.12
N PHE A 17 23.45 13.50 14.19
CA PHE A 17 22.57 12.85 13.23
C PHE A 17 22.82 13.32 11.80
N ILE A 18 22.87 14.65 11.55
CA ILE A 18 23.12 15.19 10.21
C ILE A 18 24.52 14.84 9.71
N LEU A 19 25.57 15.00 10.55
CA LEU A 19 26.94 14.67 10.15
C LEU A 19 27.12 13.19 9.84
N SER A 20 26.39 12.33 10.50
CA SER A 20 26.39 10.87 10.26
C SER A 20 25.88 10.49 8.87
N SER A 21 25.07 11.36 8.22
CA SER A 21 24.59 11.13 6.85
C SER A 21 25.71 11.08 5.81
N LEU A 22 26.78 11.85 6.05
CA LEU A 22 27.96 11.91 5.16
C LEU A 22 28.94 10.76 5.39
N ARG A 23 28.82 10.02 6.49
CA ARG A 23 29.72 8.94 6.87
C ARG A 23 28.95 7.71 7.34
N PRO A 24 28.13 7.09 6.45
CA PRO A 24 27.41 5.87 6.80
C PRO A 24 28.40 4.77 7.20
N LYS A 25 27.99 3.87 8.07
CA LYS A 25 28.79 2.72 8.49
C LYS A 25 28.63 1.59 7.48
N ILE A 26 29.72 1.23 6.81
CA ILE A 26 29.74 0.21 5.74
C ILE A 26 30.55 -0.99 6.24
N ASP A 27 29.96 -1.79 7.13
CA ASP A 27 30.50 -3.06 7.58
C ASP A 27 29.80 -4.20 6.87
N ILE A 28 30.49 -5.33 6.65
CA ILE A 28 29.92 -6.51 5.97
C ILE A 28 28.66 -7.00 6.67
N GLU A 29 28.64 -6.99 8.00
CA GLU A 29 27.49 -7.39 8.81
C GLU A 29 26.26 -6.49 8.58
N ILE A 30 26.47 -5.17 8.51
CA ILE A 30 25.40 -4.19 8.28
C ILE A 30 24.87 -4.31 6.85
N ILE A 31 25.76 -4.53 5.88
CA ILE A 31 25.38 -4.70 4.47
C ILE A 31 24.57 -5.99 4.31
N THR A 32 24.99 -7.10 4.90
CA THR A 32 24.21 -8.35 4.84
C THR A 32 22.84 -8.20 5.49
N THR A 33 22.78 -7.55 6.64
CA THR A 33 21.51 -7.24 7.32
C THR A 33 20.63 -6.33 6.45
N LEU A 34 21.21 -5.30 5.82
CA LEU A 34 20.49 -4.42 4.89
C LEU A 34 19.84 -5.22 3.75
N PHE A 35 20.60 -6.10 3.07
CA PHE A 35 20.05 -6.91 1.99
C PHE A 35 18.93 -7.85 2.44
N LEU A 36 19.09 -8.49 3.60
CA LEU A 36 18.06 -9.37 4.15
C LEU A 36 16.77 -8.58 4.47
N ARG A 37 16.91 -7.40 5.09
CA ARG A 37 15.77 -6.54 5.44
C ARG A 37 15.12 -5.87 4.23
N LEU A 38 15.88 -5.54 3.20
CA LEU A 38 15.32 -5.06 1.92
C LEU A 38 14.50 -6.15 1.24
N ASN A 39 15.00 -7.38 1.16
CA ASN A 39 14.26 -8.52 0.61
C ASN A 39 12.95 -8.76 1.37
N GLU A 40 12.98 -8.69 2.70
CA GLU A 40 11.79 -8.79 3.55
C GLU A 40 10.79 -7.66 3.24
N THR A 41 11.28 -6.42 3.10
CA THR A 41 10.45 -5.25 2.72
C THR A 41 9.79 -5.45 1.37
N ILE A 42 10.55 -5.89 0.36
CA ILE A 42 10.02 -6.15 -0.98
C ILE A 42 8.97 -7.26 -0.95
N PHE A 43 9.22 -8.34 -0.19
CA PHE A 43 8.28 -9.45 -0.05
C PHE A 43 6.95 -9.00 0.57
N ILE A 44 6.99 -8.25 1.68
CA ILE A 44 5.80 -7.69 2.33
C ILE A 44 5.04 -6.76 1.38
N ALA A 45 5.76 -5.87 0.68
CA ALA A 45 5.17 -4.94 -0.27
C ALA A 45 4.52 -5.65 -1.45
N LEU A 46 5.17 -6.70 -2.01
CA LEU A 46 4.63 -7.51 -3.11
C LEU A 46 3.34 -8.23 -2.70
N LEU A 47 3.33 -8.88 -1.53
CA LEU A 47 2.15 -9.57 -1.04
C LEU A 47 0.99 -8.60 -0.77
N SER A 48 1.27 -7.47 -0.13
CA SER A 48 0.27 -6.43 0.14
C SER A 48 -0.30 -5.85 -1.16
N TRP A 49 0.57 -5.58 -2.13
CA TRP A 49 0.21 -5.08 -3.46
C TRP A 49 -0.66 -6.09 -4.22
N PHE A 50 -0.25 -7.35 -4.29
CA PHE A 50 -1.00 -8.41 -4.97
C PHE A 50 -2.38 -8.62 -4.34
N LEU A 51 -2.44 -8.70 -3.01
CA LEU A 51 -3.69 -8.85 -2.27
C LEU A 51 -4.62 -7.66 -2.50
N SER A 52 -4.08 -6.44 -2.43
CA SER A 52 -4.87 -5.22 -2.61
C SER A 52 -5.38 -5.03 -4.04
N ILE A 53 -4.63 -5.43 -5.06
CA ILE A 53 -5.10 -5.37 -6.46
C ILE A 53 -6.17 -6.44 -6.69
N SER A 54 -5.96 -7.67 -6.25
CA SER A 54 -6.91 -8.77 -6.44
C SER A 54 -8.27 -8.44 -5.81
N LEU A 55 -8.27 -8.03 -4.54
CA LEU A 55 -9.48 -7.60 -3.85
C LEU A 55 -10.03 -6.27 -4.43
N GLY A 56 -9.15 -5.37 -4.87
CA GLY A 56 -9.52 -4.12 -5.52
C GLY A 56 -10.28 -4.32 -6.83
N ILE A 57 -9.88 -5.29 -7.64
CA ILE A 57 -10.59 -5.67 -8.87
C ILE A 57 -11.98 -6.19 -8.51
N PHE A 58 -12.04 -7.12 -7.58
CA PHE A 58 -13.31 -7.70 -7.14
C PHE A 58 -14.28 -6.61 -6.64
N PHE A 59 -13.90 -5.84 -5.66
CA PHE A 59 -14.76 -4.78 -5.11
C PHE A 59 -14.98 -3.62 -6.07
N GLY A 60 -14.04 -3.31 -6.95
CA GLY A 60 -14.17 -2.28 -7.99
C GLY A 60 -15.25 -2.62 -9.00
N ILE A 61 -15.29 -3.87 -9.47
CA ILE A 61 -16.35 -4.36 -10.34
C ILE A 61 -17.70 -4.32 -9.61
N PHE A 62 -17.77 -4.85 -8.38
CA PHE A 62 -19.00 -4.86 -7.58
C PHE A 62 -19.52 -3.47 -7.21
N SER A 63 -18.68 -2.45 -7.20
CA SER A 63 -19.10 -1.06 -6.92
C SER A 63 -19.42 -0.25 -8.18
N SER A 64 -19.25 -0.82 -9.40
CA SER A 64 -19.45 -0.11 -10.67
C SER A 64 -20.90 -0.18 -11.17
N ASP A 65 -21.42 0.90 -11.75
CA ASP A 65 -22.76 0.95 -12.37
C ASP A 65 -22.94 -0.06 -13.49
N ILE A 66 -21.87 -0.33 -14.22
CA ILE A 66 -21.88 -1.28 -15.33
C ILE A 66 -22.26 -2.67 -14.86
N PHE A 67 -21.70 -3.13 -13.74
CA PHE A 67 -22.03 -4.45 -13.17
C PHE A 67 -23.53 -4.61 -12.91
N TYR A 68 -24.17 -3.59 -12.31
CA TYR A 68 -25.61 -3.64 -11.96
C TYR A 68 -26.53 -3.54 -13.18
N LYS A 69 -26.05 -3.00 -14.30
CA LYS A 69 -26.82 -3.00 -15.56
C LYS A 69 -26.89 -4.37 -16.24
N PHE A 70 -25.90 -5.24 -15.94
CA PHE A 70 -25.83 -6.60 -16.50
C PHE A 70 -26.20 -7.69 -15.48
N SER A 71 -26.26 -7.36 -14.18
CA SER A 71 -26.62 -8.26 -13.10
C SER A 71 -28.01 -7.96 -12.55
N LYS A 72 -28.65 -8.97 -11.98
CA LYS A 72 -29.97 -8.82 -11.30
C LYS A 72 -29.82 -8.41 -9.82
N PHE A 73 -28.62 -7.99 -9.39
CA PHE A 73 -28.38 -7.60 -7.99
C PHE A 73 -29.03 -6.25 -7.68
N PRO A 74 -29.52 -6.07 -6.44
CA PRO A 74 -30.14 -4.81 -6.03
C PRO A 74 -29.10 -3.69 -5.93
N ILE A 75 -29.44 -2.51 -6.43
CA ILE A 75 -28.55 -1.35 -6.47
C ILE A 75 -28.13 -0.85 -5.06
N PHE A 76 -28.90 -1.22 -4.05
CA PHE A 76 -28.56 -0.94 -2.64
C PHE A 76 -27.19 -1.56 -2.26
N LEU A 77 -26.87 -2.75 -2.78
CA LEU A 77 -25.59 -3.42 -2.52
C LEU A 77 -24.41 -2.58 -3.02
N LYS A 78 -24.55 -1.93 -4.19
CA LYS A 78 -23.53 -0.99 -4.70
C LYS A 78 -23.23 0.12 -3.68
N HIS A 79 -24.29 0.77 -3.17
CA HIS A 79 -24.11 1.88 -2.23
C HIS A 79 -23.48 1.41 -0.92
N SER A 80 -23.89 0.25 -0.41
CA SER A 80 -23.31 -0.34 0.80
C SER A 80 -21.83 -0.67 0.63
N VAL A 81 -21.45 -1.32 -0.47
CA VAL A 81 -20.05 -1.64 -0.78
C VAL A 81 -19.22 -0.36 -0.93
N THR A 82 -19.74 0.63 -1.68
CA THR A 82 -19.04 1.90 -1.88
C THR A 82 -18.86 2.67 -0.57
N PHE A 83 -19.86 2.68 0.30
CA PHE A 83 -19.79 3.30 1.63
C PHE A 83 -18.72 2.62 2.50
N PHE A 84 -18.73 1.30 2.56
CA PHE A 84 -17.73 0.52 3.31
C PHE A 84 -16.30 0.79 2.80
N LEU A 85 -16.07 0.72 1.49
CA LEU A 85 -14.77 1.03 0.90
C LEU A 85 -14.33 2.48 1.17
N THR A 86 -15.28 3.42 1.28
CA THR A 86 -14.94 4.81 1.60
C THR A 86 -14.43 4.94 3.03
N ILE A 87 -15.00 4.20 3.98
CA ILE A 87 -14.50 4.13 5.36
C ILE A 87 -13.10 3.53 5.40
N LEU A 88 -12.89 2.38 4.72
CA LEU A 88 -11.59 1.69 4.75
C LEU A 88 -10.44 2.56 4.24
N ARG A 89 -10.66 3.38 3.20
CA ARG A 89 -9.63 4.25 2.63
C ARG A 89 -9.46 5.58 3.35
N SER A 90 -10.38 5.98 4.24
CA SER A 90 -10.26 7.21 5.03
C SER A 90 -9.27 7.07 6.18
N ILE A 91 -8.96 5.83 6.55
CA ILE A 91 -8.02 5.51 7.64
C ILE A 91 -6.67 5.16 7.01
N HIS A 92 -5.61 5.84 7.47
CA HIS A 92 -4.25 5.62 6.99
C HIS A 92 -3.73 4.23 7.40
N GLU A 93 -2.89 3.58 6.57
CA GLU A 93 -2.36 2.23 6.80
C GLU A 93 -1.66 2.06 8.16
N ILE A 94 -1.00 3.10 8.66
CA ILE A 94 -0.35 3.08 9.98
C ILE A 94 -1.37 2.82 11.10
N ILE A 95 -2.54 3.44 11.01
CA ILE A 95 -3.61 3.27 12.02
C ILE A 95 -4.15 1.84 11.94
N TRP A 96 -4.32 1.29 10.74
CA TRP A 96 -4.66 -0.12 10.55
C TRP A 96 -3.60 -1.04 11.16
N GLY A 97 -2.31 -0.71 10.98
CA GLY A 97 -1.20 -1.43 11.61
C GLY A 97 -1.31 -1.44 13.13
N LEU A 98 -1.54 -0.28 13.75
CA LEU A 98 -1.69 -0.17 15.21
C LEU A 98 -2.92 -0.94 15.74
N ILE A 99 -4.05 -0.92 15.02
CA ILE A 99 -5.25 -1.68 15.38
C ILE A 99 -4.93 -3.18 15.35
N LEU A 100 -4.34 -3.66 14.26
CA LEU A 100 -4.03 -5.09 14.10
C LEU A 100 -2.95 -5.54 15.07
N LEU A 101 -1.96 -4.70 15.37
CA LEU A 101 -0.95 -4.93 16.40
C LEU A 101 -1.60 -5.21 17.77
N ASN A 102 -2.57 -4.38 18.15
CA ASN A 102 -3.24 -4.54 19.44
C ASN A 102 -4.18 -5.75 19.50
N LEU A 103 -4.76 -6.17 18.36
CA LEU A 103 -5.68 -7.30 18.31
C LEU A 103 -4.98 -8.66 18.18
N TYR A 104 -3.93 -8.72 17.36
CA TYR A 104 -3.30 -10.00 16.96
C TYR A 104 -1.81 -10.09 17.33
N GLY A 105 -1.20 -8.99 17.78
CA GLY A 105 0.22 -8.93 18.09
C GLY A 105 1.10 -8.62 16.87
N LEU A 106 2.42 -8.75 17.09
CA LEU A 106 3.44 -8.50 16.08
C LEU A 106 3.60 -9.74 15.18
N ASP A 107 3.05 -9.66 13.99
CA ASP A 107 3.19 -10.67 12.94
C ASP A 107 3.31 -9.97 11.57
N ILE A 108 4.18 -10.47 10.70
CA ILE A 108 4.39 -9.97 9.34
C ILE A 108 3.08 -9.99 8.54
N SER A 109 2.26 -11.03 8.74
CA SER A 109 0.95 -11.16 8.09
C SER A 109 0.02 -9.99 8.43
N MET A 110 0.06 -9.48 9.66
CA MET A 110 -0.75 -8.33 10.08
C MET A 110 -0.26 -7.04 9.42
N GLY A 111 1.06 -6.89 9.23
CA GLY A 111 1.62 -5.78 8.44
C GLY A 111 1.14 -5.80 6.98
N ILE A 112 1.10 -6.97 6.35
CA ILE A 112 0.59 -7.15 4.99
C ILE A 112 -0.88 -6.75 4.91
N ILE A 113 -1.72 -7.20 5.84
CA ILE A 113 -3.15 -6.88 5.90
C ILE A 113 -3.37 -5.40 6.16
N ALA A 114 -2.60 -4.79 7.05
CA ALA A 114 -2.69 -3.37 7.38
C ALA A 114 -2.53 -2.46 6.15
N ILE A 115 -1.59 -2.81 5.26
CA ILE A 115 -1.37 -2.10 3.99
C ILE A 115 -2.47 -2.47 2.99
N ALA A 116 -2.83 -3.74 2.90
CA ALA A 116 -3.77 -4.23 1.90
C ALA A 116 -5.19 -3.65 2.07
N ILE A 117 -5.67 -3.40 3.29
CA ILE A 117 -7.02 -2.89 3.56
C ILE A 117 -7.29 -1.55 2.86
N PRO A 118 -6.60 -0.44 3.18
CA PRO A 118 -6.85 0.84 2.54
C PRO A 118 -6.49 0.82 1.06
N TYR A 119 -5.46 0.08 0.65
CA TYR A 119 -5.05 -0.04 -0.74
C TYR A 119 -6.08 -0.77 -1.59
N THR A 120 -6.75 -1.79 -1.07
CA THR A 120 -7.90 -2.44 -1.71
C THR A 120 -8.99 -1.42 -2.02
N ALA A 121 -9.34 -0.58 -1.06
CA ALA A 121 -10.40 0.40 -1.23
C ALA A 121 -10.03 1.51 -2.24
N ILE A 122 -8.76 1.91 -2.29
CA ILE A 122 -8.26 2.87 -3.30
C ILE A 122 -8.25 2.24 -4.70
N ASN A 123 -7.73 1.01 -4.83
CA ASN A 123 -7.72 0.28 -6.10
C ASN A 123 -9.15 0.06 -6.62
N ALA A 124 -10.08 -0.34 -5.75
CA ALA A 124 -11.49 -0.52 -6.10
C ALA A 124 -12.12 0.78 -6.61
N LYS A 125 -11.82 1.93 -5.99
CA LYS A 125 -12.29 3.23 -6.47
C LYS A 125 -11.78 3.53 -7.88
N VAL A 126 -10.48 3.38 -8.13
CA VAL A 126 -9.86 3.67 -9.43
C VAL A 126 -10.46 2.76 -10.51
N ILE A 127 -10.63 1.47 -10.21
CA ILE A 127 -11.23 0.50 -11.14
C ILE A 127 -12.68 0.87 -11.44
N ARG A 128 -13.47 1.19 -10.42
CA ARG A 128 -14.86 1.65 -10.61
C ARG A 128 -14.94 2.87 -11.54
N GLU A 129 -14.15 3.92 -11.27
CA GLU A 129 -14.16 5.15 -12.06
C GLU A 129 -13.78 4.90 -13.51
N GLN A 130 -12.84 4.01 -13.77
CA GLN A 130 -12.47 3.63 -15.14
C GLN A 130 -13.56 2.82 -15.84
N LEU A 131 -14.26 1.95 -15.12
CA LEU A 131 -15.38 1.19 -15.67
C LEU A 131 -16.57 2.11 -15.99
N GLU A 132 -16.86 3.10 -15.14
CA GLU A 132 -17.93 4.07 -15.37
C GLU A 132 -17.69 4.97 -16.59
N ASN A 133 -16.44 5.14 -17.01
CA ASN A 133 -16.06 5.87 -18.23
C ASN A 133 -16.27 5.07 -19.54
N ILE A 134 -16.62 3.77 -19.45
CA ILE A 134 -16.86 2.95 -20.64
C ILE A 134 -18.20 3.33 -21.28
N ASN A 135 -18.18 3.59 -22.60
CA ASN A 135 -19.41 3.89 -23.33
C ASN A 135 -20.31 2.65 -23.43
N ILE A 136 -21.52 2.77 -22.88
CA ILE A 136 -22.52 1.68 -22.80
C ILE A 136 -22.95 1.21 -24.19
N ASN A 137 -22.94 2.08 -25.21
CA ASN A 137 -23.30 1.69 -26.56
C ASN A 137 -22.34 0.65 -27.15
N ASN A 138 -21.04 0.75 -26.86
CA ASN A 138 -20.06 -0.26 -27.25
C ASN A 138 -20.36 -1.63 -26.63
N ILE A 139 -20.86 -1.63 -25.39
CA ILE A 139 -21.23 -2.86 -24.68
C ILE A 139 -22.43 -3.52 -25.35
N LYS A 140 -23.45 -2.75 -25.70
CA LYS A 140 -24.66 -3.26 -26.38
C LYS A 140 -24.31 -3.83 -27.77
N SER A 141 -23.49 -3.16 -28.55
CA SER A 141 -23.06 -3.65 -29.88
C SER A 141 -22.33 -5.00 -29.78
N ILE A 142 -21.43 -5.15 -28.82
CA ILE A 142 -20.69 -6.41 -28.60
C ILE A 142 -21.61 -7.50 -28.09
N SER A 143 -22.58 -7.18 -27.22
CA SER A 143 -23.54 -8.17 -26.70
C SER A 143 -24.47 -8.71 -27.81
N GLN A 144 -24.81 -7.90 -28.82
CA GLN A 144 -25.59 -8.33 -29.97
C GLN A 144 -24.82 -9.32 -30.87
N ILE A 145 -23.49 -9.16 -30.95
CA ILE A 145 -22.62 -10.03 -31.76
C ILE A 145 -22.33 -11.35 -31.05
N SER A 146 -22.09 -11.33 -29.74
CA SER A 146 -21.64 -12.50 -28.97
C SER A 146 -22.78 -13.40 -28.48
N GLY A 147 -24.03 -12.96 -28.55
CA GLY A 147 -25.21 -13.69 -28.09
C GLY A 147 -25.28 -13.95 -26.57
N ASN A 148 -24.20 -13.65 -25.82
CA ASN A 148 -24.13 -13.83 -24.36
C ASN A 148 -23.67 -12.53 -23.68
N SER A 149 -24.57 -11.95 -22.90
CA SER A 149 -24.38 -10.67 -22.23
C SER A 149 -23.23 -10.69 -21.22
N PHE A 150 -23.03 -11.80 -20.52
CA PHE A 150 -22.00 -11.94 -19.48
C PHE A 150 -20.58 -12.06 -20.08
N SER A 151 -20.43 -12.85 -21.14
CA SER A 151 -19.13 -12.97 -21.85
C SER A 151 -18.69 -11.61 -22.45
N SER A 152 -19.64 -10.87 -23.02
CA SER A 152 -19.37 -9.51 -23.52
C SER A 152 -18.94 -8.56 -22.43
N PHE A 153 -19.58 -8.63 -21.25
CA PHE A 153 -19.21 -7.85 -20.08
C PHE A 153 -17.75 -8.14 -19.67
N LEU A 154 -17.35 -9.41 -19.56
CA LEU A 154 -15.99 -9.80 -19.17
C LEU A 154 -14.93 -9.26 -20.15
N VAL A 155 -15.16 -9.40 -21.45
CA VAL A 155 -14.21 -8.91 -22.47
C VAL A 155 -14.05 -7.39 -22.42
N ILE A 156 -15.14 -6.66 -22.21
CA ILE A 156 -15.12 -5.19 -22.17
C ILE A 156 -14.46 -4.66 -20.91
N VAL A 157 -14.69 -5.32 -19.78
CA VAL A 157 -14.16 -4.92 -18.47
C VAL A 157 -12.68 -5.26 -18.34
N TRP A 158 -12.22 -6.35 -18.98
CA TRP A 158 -10.86 -6.85 -18.83
C TRP A 158 -9.79 -5.89 -19.40
N ASN A 159 -10.01 -5.33 -20.57
CA ASN A 159 -9.05 -4.42 -21.21
C ASN A 159 -8.74 -3.15 -20.36
N PRO A 160 -9.74 -2.40 -19.85
CA PRO A 160 -9.50 -1.30 -18.93
C PRO A 160 -8.77 -1.73 -17.65
N ILE A 161 -9.14 -2.87 -17.08
CA ILE A 161 -8.50 -3.40 -15.87
C ILE A 161 -7.01 -3.68 -16.11
N LEU A 162 -6.65 -4.34 -17.21
CA LEU A 162 -5.25 -4.58 -17.56
C LEU A 162 -4.46 -3.28 -17.72
N LYS A 163 -5.07 -2.25 -18.32
CA LYS A 163 -4.44 -0.93 -18.45
C LYS A 163 -4.20 -0.28 -17.07
N ILE A 164 -5.15 -0.43 -16.15
CA ILE A 164 -5.00 0.07 -14.77
C ILE A 164 -3.88 -0.66 -14.04
N ILE A 165 -3.86 -2.00 -14.10
CA ILE A 165 -2.83 -2.81 -13.45
C ILE A 165 -1.45 -2.40 -13.96
N ARG A 166 -1.29 -2.21 -15.26
CA ARG A 166 -0.01 -1.81 -15.85
C ARG A 166 0.43 -0.41 -15.44
N ASN A 167 -0.44 0.58 -15.52
CA ASN A 167 -0.05 1.98 -15.35
C ASN A 167 -0.14 2.43 -13.89
N PHE A 168 -1.24 2.09 -13.22
CA PHE A 168 -1.48 2.47 -11.83
C PHE A 168 -0.91 1.45 -10.84
N GLY A 169 -0.86 0.17 -11.21
CA GLY A 169 -0.34 -0.90 -10.37
C GLY A 169 1.14 -0.71 -10.01
N ILE A 170 1.98 -0.31 -10.97
CA ILE A 170 3.41 -0.02 -10.71
C ILE A 170 3.56 1.11 -9.70
N TYR A 171 2.84 2.22 -9.90
CA TYR A 171 2.82 3.33 -8.94
C TYR A 171 2.36 2.88 -7.54
N ARG A 172 1.34 2.03 -7.47
CA ARG A 172 0.85 1.50 -6.19
C ARG A 172 1.85 0.57 -5.51
N PHE A 173 2.64 -0.17 -6.29
CA PHE A 173 3.73 -0.97 -5.74
C PHE A 173 4.82 -0.10 -5.09
N GLU A 174 5.21 0.99 -5.74
CA GLU A 174 6.15 1.96 -5.17
C GLU A 174 5.61 2.55 -3.85
N CYS A 175 4.32 2.91 -3.81
CA CYS A 175 3.68 3.35 -2.57
C CYS A 175 3.70 2.25 -1.49
N ALA A 176 3.47 0.99 -1.86
CA ALA A 176 3.49 -0.13 -0.92
C ALA A 176 4.88 -0.35 -0.30
N LEU A 177 5.96 -0.15 -1.05
CA LEU A 177 7.32 -0.20 -0.51
C LEU A 177 7.55 0.85 0.58
N ARG A 178 7.09 2.08 0.36
CA ARG A 178 7.19 3.15 1.37
C ARG A 178 6.35 2.85 2.61
N SER A 179 5.12 2.38 2.41
CA SER A 179 4.23 1.99 3.51
C SER A 179 4.77 0.82 4.31
N THR A 180 5.42 -0.16 3.66
CA THR A 180 6.07 -1.28 4.35
C THR A 180 7.21 -0.81 5.24
N ALA A 181 8.04 0.12 4.74
CA ALA A 181 9.10 0.71 5.56
C ALA A 181 8.53 1.47 6.77
N ALA A 182 7.44 2.23 6.58
CA ALA A 182 6.77 2.97 7.64
C ALA A 182 6.14 2.04 8.69
N ILE A 183 5.44 0.99 8.28
CA ILE A 183 4.85 -0.01 9.20
C ILE A 183 5.95 -0.83 9.89
N GLY A 184 7.08 -1.08 9.23
CA GLY A 184 8.25 -1.71 9.81
C GLY A 184 8.80 -0.98 11.04
N LEU A 185 8.61 0.34 11.17
CA LEU A 185 8.97 1.10 12.38
C LEU A 185 8.20 0.63 13.63
N PHE A 186 7.06 -0.01 13.46
CA PHE A 186 6.27 -0.59 14.56
C PHE A 186 6.60 -2.06 14.83
N GLY A 187 7.61 -2.62 14.13
CA GLY A 187 8.10 -3.97 14.37
C GLY A 187 7.53 -5.06 13.46
N PHE A 188 6.72 -4.72 12.45
CA PHE A 188 6.12 -5.69 11.53
C PHE A 188 7.11 -6.32 10.52
N GLY A 189 8.40 -6.05 10.65
CA GLY A 189 9.43 -6.58 9.78
C GLY A 189 9.96 -5.57 8.76
N GLY A 190 10.88 -6.04 7.93
CA GLY A 190 11.50 -5.24 6.88
C GLY A 190 12.55 -4.25 7.39
N ILE A 191 12.98 -3.35 6.50
CA ILE A 191 14.05 -2.36 6.79
C ILE A 191 13.65 -1.38 7.89
N GLY A 192 12.34 -1.09 8.05
CA GLY A 192 11.84 -0.20 9.08
C GLY A 192 12.22 -0.64 10.49
N THR A 193 12.27 -1.95 10.77
CA THR A 193 12.69 -2.48 12.07
C THR A 193 14.15 -2.18 12.37
N SER A 194 15.03 -2.27 11.37
CA SER A 194 16.44 -1.93 11.54
C SER A 194 16.64 -0.43 11.73
N ILE A 195 15.86 0.39 11.04
CA ILE A 195 15.86 1.86 11.20
C ILE A 195 15.49 2.25 12.63
N ILE A 196 14.38 1.72 13.18
CA ILE A 196 13.94 2.07 14.53
C ILE A 196 14.91 1.57 15.61
N LEU A 197 15.46 0.36 15.45
CA LEU A 197 16.44 -0.20 16.38
C LEU A 197 17.74 0.65 16.38
N SER A 198 18.26 1.02 15.21
CA SER A 198 19.43 1.89 15.10
C SER A 198 19.16 3.27 15.69
N PHE A 199 17.95 3.79 15.53
CA PHE A 199 17.53 5.06 16.14
C PHE A 199 17.48 4.98 17.67
N GLN A 200 16.89 3.93 18.23
CA GLN A 200 16.80 3.70 19.68
C GLN A 200 18.18 3.52 20.31
N ASN A 201 19.11 2.89 19.59
CA ASN A 201 20.50 2.71 20.03
C ASN A 201 21.39 3.93 19.79
N LEU A 202 20.85 5.04 19.24
CA LEU A 202 21.58 6.24 18.85
C LEU A 202 22.74 5.97 17.87
N SER A 203 22.68 4.86 17.15
CA SER A 203 23.66 4.46 16.12
C SER A 203 23.39 5.16 14.79
N PHE A 204 23.51 6.50 14.76
CA PHE A 204 23.10 7.30 13.59
C PHE A 204 23.81 6.92 12.29
N ARG A 205 25.07 6.46 12.35
CA ARG A 205 25.82 6.02 11.17
C ARG A 205 25.23 4.75 10.54
N GLU A 206 24.74 3.79 11.35
CA GLU A 206 24.04 2.59 10.90
C GLU A 206 22.65 2.95 10.36
N LEU A 207 21.94 3.80 11.07
CA LEU A 207 20.63 4.33 10.66
C LEU A 207 20.70 4.93 9.25
N TRP A 208 21.71 5.78 8.98
CA TRP A 208 21.89 6.37 7.65
C TRP A 208 22.23 5.33 6.58
N THR A 209 22.92 4.25 6.91
CA THR A 209 23.15 3.14 5.97
C THR A 209 21.83 2.52 5.53
N TYR A 210 20.90 2.27 6.48
CA TYR A 210 19.57 1.75 6.16
C TYR A 210 18.70 2.75 5.40
N LEU A 211 18.75 4.04 5.75
CA LEU A 211 18.01 5.09 5.04
C LEU A 211 18.50 5.24 3.59
N TRP A 212 19.80 5.24 3.36
CA TRP A 212 20.35 5.27 2.00
C TRP A 212 20.00 4.01 1.22
N GLY A 213 20.04 2.83 1.84
CA GLY A 213 19.61 1.58 1.23
C GLY A 213 18.12 1.54 0.84
N LEU A 214 17.27 2.32 1.51
CA LEU A 214 15.86 2.47 1.15
C LEU A 214 15.66 3.49 0.02
N ALA A 215 16.54 4.47 -0.10
CA ALA A 215 16.42 5.54 -1.08
C ALA A 215 16.92 5.16 -2.49
N PHE A 216 17.83 4.18 -2.59
CA PHE A 216 18.41 3.65 -3.82
C PHE A 216 17.84 2.28 -4.17
#